data_93308009b9bafdaa8f36fd50e6461ffa
#
_entry.id   93308009b9bafdaa8f36fd50e6461ffa
#
_cell.length_a   1.000
_cell.length_b   1.000
_cell.length_c   1.000
_cell.angle_alpha   90.00
_cell.angle_beta   90.00
_cell.angle_gamma   90.00
#
_symmetry.space_group_name_H-M   'P 1'
#
loop_
_entity.id
_entity.type
_entity.pdbx_description
1 polymer ?
#
loop_
_entity_poly.entity_id
_entity_poly.type
_entity_poly.pdbx_seq_one_letter_code
_entity_poly.pdbx_strand_id
1 'polypeptide(L)'
;MSVPAVRTAPPLAPGTRPVPGYEVLAHLARTGWLDVYDVWSEERDCRCVVKTVRPDHRDQEQLCDQLLREGRWLEAFTHPHLVRAYETFDSPVPLVVLETLTGETLSHLVHRLRRRLSAADVALLGVQLCSALHYLHGQGLLHLDLKPSNVVVDRGHAKVLDLSIARPPGPAPAGVGTFRCLAPEQARGGPLSAAADVWGIGITLYEVAAGDAPFGRGDSREVPPRGEEGDEPCDGSVTGGRDDRYPQVEGTAPPIGSRRRLPGRLAAAIDGCLQADPSSRPSVAELTAALDATLPGPGRRTACP
;
A
#
# COMPACT_ATOMS: atom_id res chain seq x y z
N MET A 1 8.32 18.47 -36.39
CA MET A 1 7.33 19.23 -35.59
C MET A 1 7.55 18.82 -34.16
N SER A 2 8.07 19.70 -33.28
CA SER A 2 8.29 19.38 -31.85
C SER A 2 6.95 19.21 -31.16
N VAL A 3 6.74 18.04 -30.57
CA VAL A 3 5.61 17.80 -29.66
C VAL A 3 5.78 18.77 -28.48
N PRO A 4 4.78 19.62 -28.15
CA PRO A 4 4.89 20.49 -27.00
C PRO A 4 5.01 19.66 -25.74
N ALA A 5 6.05 19.89 -24.94
CA ALA A 5 6.20 19.27 -23.63
C ALA A 5 4.91 19.52 -22.82
N VAL A 6 4.25 18.44 -22.42
CA VAL A 6 3.07 18.52 -21.55
C VAL A 6 3.51 19.23 -20.26
N ARG A 7 3.13 20.49 -20.10
CA ARG A 7 3.42 21.27 -18.89
C ARG A 7 2.58 20.68 -17.77
N THR A 8 3.20 19.91 -16.88
CA THR A 8 2.53 19.43 -15.68
C THR A 8 2.00 20.62 -14.88
N ALA A 9 0.70 20.61 -14.58
CA ALA A 9 0.11 21.66 -13.75
C ALA A 9 0.77 21.69 -12.36
N PRO A 10 1.09 22.88 -11.82
CA PRO A 10 1.65 23.00 -10.49
C PRO A 10 0.64 22.52 -9.42
N PRO A 11 1.12 22.05 -8.25
CA PRO A 11 0.25 21.79 -7.10
C PRO A 11 -0.53 23.05 -6.66
N LEU A 12 -1.64 22.84 -5.96
CA LEU A 12 -2.40 23.93 -5.35
C LEU A 12 -1.54 24.66 -4.32
N ALA A 13 -1.59 25.99 -4.36
CA ALA A 13 -0.88 26.84 -3.40
C ALA A 13 -1.58 26.83 -2.02
N PRO A 14 -0.83 27.02 -0.90
CA PRO A 14 -1.43 27.27 0.40
C PRO A 14 -2.47 28.40 0.35
N GLY A 15 -3.56 28.27 1.11
CA GLY A 15 -4.71 29.18 1.09
C GLY A 15 -5.75 28.88 -0.01
N THR A 16 -5.45 27.99 -0.97
CA THR A 16 -6.43 27.56 -1.97
C THR A 16 -7.53 26.71 -1.31
N ARG A 17 -8.78 26.88 -1.76
CA ARG A 17 -9.93 26.09 -1.32
C ARG A 17 -10.44 25.22 -2.46
N PRO A 18 -10.00 23.97 -2.57
CA PRO A 18 -10.41 23.07 -3.65
C PRO A 18 -11.91 22.72 -3.61
N VAL A 19 -12.47 22.63 -2.41
CA VAL A 19 -13.90 22.50 -2.12
C VAL A 19 -14.26 23.40 -0.92
N PRO A 20 -15.53 23.83 -0.75
CA PRO A 20 -15.95 24.61 0.39
C PRO A 20 -15.60 23.95 1.72
N GLY A 21 -15.14 24.71 2.70
CA GLY A 21 -14.81 24.24 4.04
C GLY A 21 -13.43 23.58 4.19
N TYR A 22 -12.62 23.51 3.11
CA TYR A 22 -11.27 22.93 3.15
C TYR A 22 -10.24 23.88 2.56
N GLU A 23 -9.27 24.30 3.37
CA GLU A 23 -8.19 25.20 2.96
C GLU A 23 -6.85 24.45 2.93
N VAL A 24 -6.13 24.51 1.81
CA VAL A 24 -4.80 23.92 1.64
C VAL A 24 -3.80 24.61 2.55
N LEU A 25 -3.15 23.84 3.41
CA LEU A 25 -2.03 24.29 4.26
C LEU A 25 -0.68 24.00 3.60
N ALA A 26 -0.52 22.80 3.04
CA ALA A 26 0.73 22.38 2.40
C ALA A 26 0.48 21.27 1.36
N HIS A 27 1.34 21.22 0.36
CA HIS A 27 1.43 20.06 -0.54
C HIS A 27 2.36 19.00 0.09
N LEU A 28 1.85 17.80 0.33
CA LEU A 28 2.57 16.73 1.01
C LEU A 28 3.31 15.80 0.04
N ALA A 29 2.64 15.41 -1.04
CA ALA A 29 3.19 14.45 -2.01
C ALA A 29 2.53 14.57 -3.37
N ARG A 30 3.28 14.20 -4.41
CA ARG A 30 2.78 14.02 -5.78
C ARG A 30 3.16 12.64 -6.28
N THR A 31 2.20 11.91 -6.80
CA THR A 31 2.40 10.64 -7.48
C THR A 31 2.20 10.79 -9.00
N GLY A 32 2.20 9.69 -9.74
CA GLY A 32 1.95 9.72 -11.18
C GLY A 32 0.65 10.45 -11.56
N TRP A 33 -0.41 10.33 -10.77
CA TRP A 33 -1.74 10.85 -11.11
C TRP A 33 -2.47 11.56 -9.94
N LEU A 34 -1.93 11.52 -8.71
CA LEU A 34 -2.51 12.14 -7.51
C LEU A 34 -1.62 13.23 -6.95
N ASP A 35 -2.25 14.23 -6.36
CA ASP A 35 -1.69 15.15 -5.39
C ASP A 35 -2.28 14.89 -4.00
N VAL A 36 -1.44 14.96 -2.98
CA VAL A 36 -1.82 14.83 -1.57
C VAL A 36 -1.50 16.13 -0.84
N TYR A 37 -2.47 16.62 -0.11
CA TYR A 37 -2.38 17.90 0.61
C TYR A 37 -2.70 17.71 2.09
N ASP A 38 -2.06 18.53 2.91
CA ASP A 38 -2.49 18.86 4.25
C ASP A 38 -3.47 20.02 4.16
N VAL A 39 -4.64 19.89 4.75
CA VAL A 39 -5.70 20.89 4.69
C VAL A 39 -6.29 21.15 6.07
N TRP A 40 -6.85 22.35 6.26
CA TRP A 40 -7.70 22.70 7.38
C TRP A 40 -9.16 22.42 7.05
N SER A 41 -9.86 21.68 7.89
CA SER A 41 -11.30 21.50 7.80
C SER A 41 -11.99 22.54 8.72
N GLU A 42 -12.80 23.44 8.14
CA GLU A 42 -13.53 24.45 8.90
C GLU A 42 -14.62 23.82 9.78
N GLU A 43 -15.32 22.79 9.30
CA GLU A 43 -16.36 22.09 10.04
C GLU A 43 -15.81 21.32 11.24
N ARG A 44 -14.68 20.62 11.04
CA ARG A 44 -14.10 19.75 12.08
C ARG A 44 -13.11 20.48 12.98
N ASP A 45 -12.79 21.72 12.64
CA ASP A 45 -11.79 22.55 13.34
C ASP A 45 -10.46 21.80 13.55
N CYS A 46 -9.99 21.08 12.52
CA CYS A 46 -8.77 20.30 12.57
C CYS A 46 -8.11 20.10 11.21
N ARG A 47 -6.87 19.59 11.23
CA ARG A 47 -6.14 19.20 10.02
C ARG A 47 -6.69 17.89 9.49
N CYS A 48 -6.79 17.80 8.17
CA CYS A 48 -7.13 16.62 7.40
C CYS A 48 -6.11 16.42 6.28
N VAL A 49 -6.08 15.22 5.72
CA VAL A 49 -5.32 14.93 4.50
C VAL A 49 -6.29 14.83 3.33
N VAL A 50 -5.97 15.47 2.22
CA VAL A 50 -6.76 15.39 0.99
C VAL A 50 -5.97 14.71 -0.10
N LYS A 51 -6.58 13.70 -0.73
CA LYS A 51 -6.14 13.14 -2.01
C LYS A 51 -7.01 13.70 -3.13
N THR A 52 -6.41 14.16 -4.23
CA THR A 52 -7.14 14.62 -5.42
C THR A 52 -6.40 14.23 -6.70
N VAL A 53 -7.14 14.02 -7.79
CA VAL A 53 -6.54 13.79 -9.10
C VAL A 53 -5.82 15.04 -9.56
N ARG A 54 -4.59 14.88 -10.03
CA ARG A 54 -3.79 16.00 -10.58
C ARG A 54 -4.55 16.70 -11.70
N PRO A 55 -4.44 18.04 -11.82
CA PRO A 55 -5.17 18.80 -12.83
C PRO A 55 -4.94 18.32 -14.27
N ASP A 56 -3.73 17.81 -14.57
CA ASP A 56 -3.33 17.30 -15.88
C ASP A 56 -3.84 15.88 -16.17
N HIS A 57 -4.58 15.24 -15.24
CA HIS A 57 -5.17 13.93 -15.38
C HIS A 57 -6.69 13.90 -15.12
N ARG A 58 -7.33 15.04 -14.89
CA ARG A 58 -8.77 15.14 -14.54
C ARG A 58 -9.71 14.80 -15.68
N ASP A 59 -9.24 14.83 -16.91
CA ASP A 59 -9.94 14.36 -18.10
C ASP A 59 -9.99 12.81 -18.21
N GLN A 60 -9.19 12.11 -17.41
CA GLN A 60 -9.17 10.66 -17.35
C GLN A 60 -10.21 10.14 -16.35
N GLU A 61 -11.44 9.89 -16.82
CA GLU A 61 -12.56 9.43 -15.98
C GLU A 61 -12.20 8.22 -15.13
N GLN A 62 -11.41 7.29 -15.66
CA GLN A 62 -11.00 6.07 -14.95
C GLN A 62 -10.21 6.39 -13.67
N LEU A 63 -9.34 7.40 -13.68
CA LEU A 63 -8.57 7.80 -12.50
C LEU A 63 -9.46 8.52 -11.48
N CYS A 64 -10.40 9.33 -11.95
CA CYS A 64 -11.40 9.97 -11.11
C CYS A 64 -12.27 8.92 -10.41
N ASP A 65 -12.81 7.97 -11.17
CA ASP A 65 -13.62 6.87 -10.64
C ASP A 65 -12.84 5.99 -9.64
N GLN A 66 -11.56 5.75 -9.92
CA GLN A 66 -10.68 5.00 -9.02
C GLN A 66 -10.55 5.70 -7.67
N LEU A 67 -10.27 7.01 -7.65
CA LEU A 67 -10.16 7.80 -6.43
C LEU A 67 -11.50 7.84 -5.67
N LEU A 68 -12.61 8.11 -6.37
CA LEU A 68 -13.93 8.19 -5.75
C LEU A 68 -14.37 6.85 -5.17
N ARG A 69 -14.04 5.74 -5.83
CA ARG A 69 -14.32 4.38 -5.34
C ARG A 69 -13.53 4.09 -4.07
N GLU A 70 -12.22 4.43 -4.03
CA GLU A 70 -11.40 4.34 -2.83
C GLU A 70 -12.01 5.14 -1.68
N GLY A 71 -12.40 6.40 -1.92
CA GLY A 71 -13.02 7.27 -0.93
C GLY A 71 -14.27 6.65 -0.32
N ARG A 72 -15.22 6.19 -1.16
CA ARG A 72 -16.45 5.55 -0.70
C ARG A 72 -16.22 4.30 0.14
N TRP A 73 -15.22 3.48 -0.19
CA TRP A 73 -14.84 2.33 0.65
C TRP A 73 -14.30 2.78 2.01
N LEU A 74 -13.37 3.75 2.03
CA LEU A 74 -12.77 4.25 3.26
C LEU A 74 -13.75 5.02 4.15
N GLU A 75 -14.83 5.60 3.60
CA GLU A 75 -15.94 6.16 4.37
C GLU A 75 -16.81 5.07 5.02
N ALA A 76 -17.09 4.00 4.24
CA ALA A 76 -17.94 2.91 4.70
C ALA A 76 -17.25 1.97 5.69
N PHE A 77 -15.92 1.84 5.59
CA PHE A 77 -15.16 0.91 6.42
C PHE A 77 -14.80 1.51 7.77
N THR A 78 -15.11 0.76 8.83
CA THR A 78 -14.76 1.11 10.21
C THR A 78 -13.84 0.05 10.81
N HIS A 79 -12.54 0.28 10.72
CA HIS A 79 -11.56 -0.63 11.29
C HIS A 79 -10.38 0.16 11.89
N PRO A 80 -9.88 -0.19 13.11
CA PRO A 80 -8.83 0.58 13.78
C PRO A 80 -7.52 0.64 13.00
N HIS A 81 -7.25 -0.34 12.14
CA HIS A 81 -6.02 -0.45 11.34
C HIS A 81 -6.21 -0.10 9.85
N LEU A 82 -7.31 0.53 9.48
CA LEU A 82 -7.50 1.18 8.17
C LEU A 82 -7.57 2.69 8.36
N VAL A 83 -7.02 3.46 7.41
CA VAL A 83 -7.23 4.90 7.36
C VAL A 83 -8.70 5.18 7.11
N ARG A 84 -9.24 6.21 7.77
CA ARG A 84 -10.64 6.61 7.60
C ARG A 84 -10.75 7.78 6.62
N ALA A 85 -11.67 7.69 5.67
CA ALA A 85 -12.16 8.86 4.96
C ALA A 85 -13.34 9.48 5.71
N TYR A 86 -13.38 10.81 5.69
CA TYR A 86 -14.47 11.60 6.25
C TYR A 86 -15.51 11.94 5.18
N GLU A 87 -15.04 12.29 3.98
CA GLU A 87 -15.89 12.74 2.89
C GLU A 87 -15.22 12.46 1.54
N THR A 88 -16.06 12.23 0.52
CA THR A 88 -15.65 12.10 -0.89
C THR A 88 -16.45 13.07 -1.73
N PHE A 89 -15.77 13.92 -2.49
CA PHE A 89 -16.37 14.88 -3.41
C PHE A 89 -16.08 14.46 -4.84
N ASP A 90 -17.07 14.44 -5.71
CA ASP A 90 -16.92 14.23 -7.15
C ASP A 90 -16.87 15.57 -7.91
N SER A 91 -17.44 16.62 -7.35
CA SER A 91 -17.53 17.97 -7.95
C SER A 91 -17.23 19.05 -6.90
N PRO A 92 -16.59 20.17 -7.24
CA PRO A 92 -16.08 20.56 -8.58
C PRO A 92 -14.81 19.82 -9.01
N VAL A 93 -14.14 19.11 -8.11
CA VAL A 93 -12.95 18.27 -8.38
C VAL A 93 -13.04 16.96 -7.59
N PRO A 94 -12.65 15.82 -8.19
CA PRO A 94 -12.58 14.57 -7.47
C PRO A 94 -11.59 14.64 -6.31
N LEU A 95 -12.09 14.41 -5.08
CA LEU A 95 -11.31 14.64 -3.87
C LEU A 95 -11.80 13.72 -2.74
N VAL A 96 -10.87 13.19 -1.98
CA VAL A 96 -11.14 12.38 -0.77
C VAL A 96 -10.48 13.03 0.43
N VAL A 97 -11.27 13.26 1.48
CA VAL A 97 -10.80 13.82 2.75
C VAL A 97 -10.56 12.68 3.73
N LEU A 98 -9.33 12.57 4.21
CA LEU A 98 -8.87 11.52 5.12
C LEU A 98 -8.52 12.09 6.49
N GLU A 99 -8.53 11.23 7.51
CA GLU A 99 -7.96 11.55 8.82
C GLU A 99 -6.48 11.90 8.69
N THR A 100 -6.00 12.83 9.53
CA THR A 100 -4.57 13.10 9.67
C THR A 100 -3.94 12.08 10.61
N LEU A 101 -2.89 11.43 10.15
CA LEU A 101 -2.09 10.50 10.94
C LEU A 101 -0.80 11.20 11.39
N THR A 102 -0.52 11.15 12.69
CA THR A 102 0.65 11.81 13.31
C THR A 102 1.91 10.96 13.32
N GLY A 103 1.79 9.68 12.92
CA GLY A 103 2.90 8.74 12.86
C GLY A 103 3.73 8.87 11.58
N GLU A 104 4.69 7.94 11.45
CA GLU A 104 5.58 7.84 10.30
C GLU A 104 5.25 6.59 9.47
N THR A 105 5.46 6.66 8.15
CA THR A 105 5.40 5.45 7.33
C THR A 105 6.49 4.47 7.72
N LEU A 106 6.22 3.18 7.63
CA LEU A 106 7.24 2.15 7.88
C LEU A 106 8.45 2.32 6.96
N SER A 107 8.22 2.72 5.71
CA SER A 107 9.30 3.02 4.77
C SER A 107 10.21 4.15 5.27
N HIS A 108 9.63 5.23 5.81
CA HIS A 108 10.40 6.34 6.42
C HIS A 108 11.22 5.86 7.62
N LEU A 109 10.59 5.09 8.51
CA LEU A 109 11.28 4.53 9.70
C LEU A 109 12.48 3.66 9.30
N VAL A 110 12.31 2.78 8.30
CA VAL A 110 13.37 1.86 7.87
C VAL A 110 14.47 2.57 7.09
N HIS A 111 14.12 3.40 6.11
CA HIS A 111 15.10 3.92 5.15
C HIS A 111 15.70 5.25 5.53
N ARG A 112 14.90 6.18 6.08
CA ARG A 112 15.38 7.50 6.49
C ARG A 112 15.96 7.47 7.90
N LEU A 113 15.23 6.90 8.85
CA LEU A 113 15.65 6.84 10.25
C LEU A 113 16.55 5.63 10.58
N ARG A 114 16.76 4.73 9.61
CA ARG A 114 17.58 3.51 9.76
C ARG A 114 17.18 2.66 10.97
N ARG A 115 15.89 2.63 11.28
CA ARG A 115 15.34 1.85 12.40
C ARG A 115 14.88 0.48 11.94
N ARG A 116 15.18 -0.54 12.75
CA ARG A 116 14.61 -1.89 12.64
C ARG A 116 13.68 -2.10 13.83
N LEU A 117 12.51 -2.63 13.58
CA LEU A 117 11.58 -2.94 14.65
C LEU A 117 12.10 -4.10 15.51
N SER A 118 11.77 -4.11 16.82
CA SER A 118 12.04 -5.27 17.67
C SER A 118 11.24 -6.49 17.17
N ALA A 119 11.62 -7.71 17.58
CA ALA A 119 10.88 -8.91 17.20
C ALA A 119 9.41 -8.87 17.69
N ALA A 120 9.19 -8.30 18.89
CA ALA A 120 7.85 -8.12 19.44
C ALA A 120 7.04 -7.10 18.62
N ASP A 121 7.64 -5.97 18.24
CA ASP A 121 6.96 -4.96 17.42
C ASP A 121 6.65 -5.49 16.02
N VAL A 122 7.56 -6.29 15.41
CA VAL A 122 7.30 -6.95 14.12
C VAL A 122 6.11 -7.90 14.23
N ALA A 123 6.04 -8.71 15.30
CA ALA A 123 4.91 -9.62 15.52
C ALA A 123 3.60 -8.87 15.75
N LEU A 124 3.63 -7.82 16.58
CA LEU A 124 2.46 -6.98 16.86
C LEU A 124 1.96 -6.27 15.59
N LEU A 125 2.88 -5.68 14.81
CA LEU A 125 2.56 -5.09 13.51
C LEU A 125 1.88 -6.12 12.59
N GLY A 126 2.44 -7.33 12.51
CA GLY A 126 1.87 -8.38 11.68
C GLY A 126 0.45 -8.77 12.10
N VAL A 127 0.16 -8.87 13.41
CA VAL A 127 -1.20 -9.12 13.92
C VAL A 127 -2.16 -8.00 13.51
N GLN A 128 -1.73 -6.74 13.59
CA GLN A 128 -2.55 -5.58 13.20
C GLN A 128 -2.82 -5.55 11.68
N LEU A 129 -1.82 -5.86 10.86
CA LEU A 129 -1.99 -5.96 9.40
C LEU A 129 -2.92 -7.12 9.03
N CYS A 130 -2.76 -8.29 9.66
CA CYS A 130 -3.68 -9.41 9.49
C CYS A 130 -5.12 -9.03 9.85
N SER A 131 -5.32 -8.28 10.94
CA SER A 131 -6.64 -7.79 11.35
C SER A 131 -7.29 -6.89 10.29
N ALA A 132 -6.53 -5.94 9.74
CA ALA A 132 -7.00 -5.07 8.65
C ALA A 132 -7.38 -5.86 7.41
N LEU A 133 -6.51 -6.78 6.97
CA LEU A 133 -6.77 -7.58 5.77
C LEU A 133 -7.90 -8.59 5.97
N HIS A 134 -8.01 -9.22 7.15
CA HIS A 134 -9.18 -10.06 7.47
C HIS A 134 -10.49 -9.29 7.30
N TYR A 135 -10.53 -8.05 7.80
CA TYR A 135 -11.69 -7.18 7.63
C TYR A 135 -11.98 -6.85 6.17
N LEU A 136 -10.95 -6.45 5.38
CA LEU A 136 -11.10 -6.15 3.95
C LEU A 136 -11.57 -7.38 3.16
N HIS A 137 -11.01 -8.56 3.44
CA HIS A 137 -11.43 -9.81 2.80
C HIS A 137 -12.88 -10.15 3.12
N GLY A 138 -13.32 -9.88 4.36
CA GLY A 138 -14.72 -9.99 4.77
C GLY A 138 -15.67 -9.04 4.03
N GLN A 139 -15.15 -7.90 3.52
CA GLN A 139 -15.88 -6.98 2.63
C GLN A 139 -15.79 -7.38 1.14
N GLY A 140 -15.17 -8.53 0.83
CA GLY A 140 -15.00 -9.02 -0.53
C GLY A 140 -13.90 -8.31 -1.33
N LEU A 141 -12.94 -7.65 -0.68
CA LEU A 141 -11.86 -6.90 -1.32
C LEU A 141 -10.49 -7.44 -0.97
N LEU A 142 -9.59 -7.45 -1.95
CA LEU A 142 -8.14 -7.60 -1.78
C LEU A 142 -7.49 -6.23 -1.82
N HIS A 143 -6.45 -6.01 -1.01
CA HIS A 143 -5.68 -4.75 -0.99
C HIS A 143 -4.71 -4.62 -2.17
N LEU A 144 -3.91 -5.65 -2.42
CA LEU A 144 -2.97 -5.85 -3.53
C LEU A 144 -1.75 -4.90 -3.59
N ASP A 145 -1.63 -3.92 -2.73
CA ASP A 145 -0.46 -3.01 -2.66
C ASP A 145 0.02 -2.78 -1.22
N LEU A 146 -0.09 -3.81 -0.36
CA LEU A 146 0.43 -3.70 1.00
C LEU A 146 1.96 -3.71 0.98
N LYS A 147 2.54 -2.62 1.48
CA LYS A 147 3.99 -2.37 1.50
C LYS A 147 4.33 -1.34 2.59
N PRO A 148 5.61 -1.20 3.00
CA PRO A 148 5.98 -0.28 4.08
C PRO A 148 5.59 1.18 3.89
N SER A 149 5.52 1.67 2.65
CA SER A 149 5.09 3.05 2.37
C SER A 149 3.58 3.25 2.52
N ASN A 150 2.79 2.18 2.50
CA ASN A 150 1.33 2.21 2.66
C ASN A 150 0.90 1.83 4.09
N VAL A 151 1.81 1.86 5.06
CA VAL A 151 1.51 1.66 6.48
C VAL A 151 2.13 2.78 7.31
N VAL A 152 1.31 3.49 8.06
CA VAL A 152 1.74 4.48 9.06
C VAL A 152 1.66 3.85 10.44
N VAL A 153 2.66 4.09 11.28
CA VAL A 153 2.69 3.63 12.67
C VAL A 153 2.83 4.83 13.59
N ASP A 154 1.90 4.95 14.53
CA ASP A 154 1.95 5.91 15.63
C ASP A 154 1.73 5.19 16.96
N ARG A 155 2.68 5.33 17.89
CA ARG A 155 2.62 4.77 19.25
C ARG A 155 2.24 3.27 19.29
N GLY A 156 2.74 2.49 18.33
CA GLY A 156 2.48 1.05 18.23
C GLY A 156 1.17 0.67 17.52
N HIS A 157 0.40 1.64 17.03
CA HIS A 157 -0.79 1.40 16.21
C HIS A 157 -0.45 1.56 14.74
N ALA A 158 -0.70 0.53 13.95
CA ALA A 158 -0.56 0.59 12.50
C ALA A 158 -1.88 0.99 11.83
N LYS A 159 -1.78 1.82 10.81
CA LYS A 159 -2.87 2.19 9.89
C LYS A 159 -2.44 1.88 8.46
N VAL A 160 -3.19 1.02 7.80
CA VAL A 160 -3.03 0.73 6.37
C VAL A 160 -3.69 1.85 5.58
N LEU A 161 -2.95 2.37 4.62
CA LEU A 161 -3.37 3.43 3.71
C LEU A 161 -3.76 2.82 2.36
N ASP A 162 -4.37 3.62 1.50
CA ASP A 162 -4.44 3.45 0.06
C ASP A 162 -5.12 2.16 -0.43
N LEU A 163 -6.36 2.29 -0.86
CA LEU A 163 -7.13 1.24 -1.52
C LEU A 163 -7.29 1.49 -3.03
N SER A 164 -6.41 2.29 -3.64
CA SER A 164 -6.53 2.73 -5.04
C SER A 164 -6.61 1.58 -6.03
N ILE A 165 -5.88 0.47 -5.77
CA ILE A 165 -5.92 -0.73 -6.63
C ILE A 165 -6.67 -1.91 -6.01
N ALA A 166 -7.33 -1.70 -4.86
CA ALA A 166 -8.13 -2.73 -4.22
C ALA A 166 -9.27 -3.20 -5.14
N ARG A 167 -9.56 -4.49 -5.10
CA ARG A 167 -10.55 -5.12 -5.98
C ARG A 167 -11.05 -6.44 -5.41
N PRO A 168 -12.19 -6.94 -5.88
CA PRO A 168 -12.63 -8.30 -5.56
C PRO A 168 -11.62 -9.37 -6.01
N PRO A 169 -11.58 -10.54 -5.34
CA PRO A 169 -10.84 -11.70 -5.81
C PRO A 169 -11.25 -12.07 -7.26
N GLY A 170 -10.27 -12.57 -8.03
CA GLY A 170 -10.54 -12.98 -9.41
C GLY A 170 -9.42 -12.61 -10.38
N PRO A 171 -9.67 -12.72 -11.70
CA PRO A 171 -8.67 -12.43 -12.71
C PRO A 171 -8.20 -10.96 -12.67
N ALA A 172 -6.90 -10.77 -12.82
CA ALA A 172 -6.27 -9.45 -12.90
C ALA A 172 -5.20 -9.43 -14.00
N PRO A 173 -4.96 -8.27 -14.64
CA PRO A 173 -3.85 -8.12 -15.56
C PRO A 173 -2.51 -8.25 -14.84
N ALA A 174 -1.44 -8.58 -15.58
CA ALA A 174 -0.09 -8.65 -15.06
C ALA A 174 0.41 -7.28 -14.59
N GLY A 175 1.17 -7.26 -13.48
CA GLY A 175 1.86 -6.08 -13.01
C GLY A 175 1.00 -5.08 -12.22
N VAL A 176 -0.17 -5.46 -11.74
CA VAL A 176 -1.01 -4.61 -10.88
C VAL A 176 -0.42 -4.52 -9.48
N GLY A 177 0.12 -3.36 -9.11
CA GLY A 177 0.75 -3.05 -7.83
C GLY A 177 2.15 -2.47 -7.95
N THR A 178 2.93 -2.49 -6.88
CA THR A 178 4.29 -1.93 -6.84
C THR A 178 5.32 -2.98 -7.23
N PHE A 179 6.11 -2.71 -8.28
CA PHE A 179 7.01 -3.62 -8.98
C PHE A 179 7.73 -4.67 -8.11
N ARG A 180 8.46 -4.27 -7.07
CA ARG A 180 9.22 -5.21 -6.22
C ARG A 180 8.43 -5.77 -5.03
N CYS A 181 7.19 -5.34 -4.84
CA CYS A 181 6.32 -5.79 -3.77
C CYS A 181 5.25 -6.78 -4.26
N LEU A 182 5.06 -6.89 -5.59
CA LEU A 182 4.08 -7.77 -6.19
C LEU A 182 4.28 -9.22 -5.76
N ALA A 183 3.20 -9.92 -5.48
CA ALA A 183 3.25 -11.37 -5.43
C ALA A 183 3.53 -11.95 -6.84
N PRO A 184 4.18 -13.13 -6.96
CA PRO A 184 4.49 -13.71 -8.27
C PRO A 184 3.28 -13.85 -9.19
N GLU A 185 2.10 -14.18 -8.65
CA GLU A 185 0.84 -14.24 -9.41
C GLU A 185 0.34 -12.87 -9.86
N GLN A 186 0.59 -11.79 -9.08
CA GLN A 186 0.30 -10.41 -9.54
C GLN A 186 1.23 -10.01 -10.69
N ALA A 187 2.50 -10.39 -10.60
CA ALA A 187 3.49 -10.09 -11.64
C ALA A 187 3.15 -10.79 -12.96
N ARG A 188 2.70 -12.06 -12.90
CA ARG A 188 2.31 -12.86 -14.08
C ARG A 188 0.94 -12.51 -14.63
N GLY A 189 0.05 -12.01 -13.79
CA GLY A 189 -1.38 -11.89 -14.09
C GLY A 189 -2.12 -13.21 -13.88
N GLY A 190 -3.44 -13.13 -13.76
CA GLY A 190 -4.30 -14.29 -13.53
C GLY A 190 -5.20 -14.13 -12.31
N PRO A 191 -5.71 -15.23 -11.75
CA PRO A 191 -6.61 -15.17 -10.59
C PRO A 191 -5.85 -14.76 -9.33
N LEU A 192 -6.30 -13.67 -8.69
CA LEU A 192 -5.79 -13.19 -7.41
C LEU A 192 -6.72 -13.58 -6.27
N SER A 193 -6.12 -13.89 -5.12
CA SER A 193 -6.81 -14.26 -3.88
C SER A 193 -6.17 -13.58 -2.66
N ALA A 194 -6.70 -13.84 -1.47
CA ALA A 194 -6.15 -13.38 -0.20
C ALA A 194 -4.65 -13.72 -0.02
N ALA A 195 -4.16 -14.75 -0.70
CA ALA A 195 -2.73 -15.12 -0.66
C ALA A 195 -1.80 -14.03 -1.23
N ALA A 196 -2.27 -13.19 -2.16
CA ALA A 196 -1.50 -12.06 -2.65
C ALA A 196 -1.30 -10.99 -1.56
N ASP A 197 -2.30 -10.75 -0.72
CA ASP A 197 -2.18 -9.84 0.42
C ASP A 197 -1.30 -10.43 1.54
N VAL A 198 -1.33 -11.74 1.74
CA VAL A 198 -0.41 -12.42 2.67
C VAL A 198 1.04 -12.24 2.24
N TRP A 199 1.33 -12.28 0.94
CA TRP A 199 2.64 -11.92 0.41
C TRP A 199 3.01 -10.47 0.76
N GLY A 200 2.09 -9.51 0.59
CA GLY A 200 2.31 -8.09 0.96
C GLY A 200 2.61 -7.92 2.46
N ILE A 201 1.95 -8.69 3.35
CA ILE A 201 2.33 -8.75 4.78
C ILE A 201 3.79 -9.25 4.90
N GLY A 202 4.14 -10.33 4.22
CA GLY A 202 5.49 -10.91 4.24
C GLY A 202 6.56 -9.90 3.83
N ILE A 203 6.38 -9.19 2.71
CA ILE A 203 7.26 -8.11 2.24
C ILE A 203 7.42 -7.04 3.32
N THR A 204 6.30 -6.58 3.89
CA THR A 204 6.30 -5.51 4.89
C THR A 204 7.04 -5.94 6.16
N LEU A 205 6.74 -7.12 6.71
CA LEU A 205 7.38 -7.63 7.93
C LEU A 205 8.86 -7.95 7.71
N TYR A 206 9.21 -8.50 6.55
CA TYR A 206 10.61 -8.75 6.19
C TYR A 206 11.41 -7.45 6.19
N GLU A 207 10.93 -6.42 5.50
CA GLU A 207 11.64 -5.16 5.34
C GLU A 207 11.81 -4.42 6.67
N VAL A 208 10.79 -4.34 7.51
CA VAL A 208 10.89 -3.70 8.84
C VAL A 208 11.77 -4.49 9.82
N ALA A 209 11.86 -5.80 9.66
CA ALA A 209 12.72 -6.65 10.46
C ALA A 209 14.18 -6.61 9.99
N ALA A 210 14.43 -6.78 8.70
CA ALA A 210 15.77 -6.81 8.13
C ALA A 210 16.41 -5.42 7.95
N GLY A 211 15.57 -4.38 7.74
CA GLY A 211 16.00 -3.05 7.33
C GLY A 211 16.24 -2.93 5.83
N ASP A 212 15.87 -3.94 5.06
CA ASP A 212 16.02 -3.99 3.61
C ASP A 212 14.98 -4.94 2.98
N ALA A 213 14.58 -4.65 1.74
CA ALA A 213 13.59 -5.46 1.03
C ALA A 213 14.16 -6.81 0.58
N PRO A 214 13.36 -7.90 0.53
CA PRO A 214 13.84 -9.24 0.17
C PRO A 214 14.37 -9.32 -1.26
N PHE A 215 13.81 -8.56 -2.18
CA PHE A 215 14.18 -8.54 -3.61
C PHE A 215 15.00 -7.30 -4.01
N GLY A 216 15.70 -6.71 -3.05
CA GLY A 216 16.53 -5.51 -3.23
C GLY A 216 15.70 -4.23 -3.29
N ARG A 217 16.38 -3.10 -3.12
CA ARG A 217 15.78 -1.77 -3.32
C ARG A 217 15.71 -1.50 -4.81
N GLY A 218 14.53 -1.21 -5.32
CA GLY A 218 14.43 -0.44 -6.54
C GLY A 218 14.96 0.95 -6.21
N ASP A 219 16.14 1.28 -6.69
CA ASP A 219 16.44 2.68 -6.85
C ASP A 219 15.33 3.23 -7.75
N SER A 220 14.68 4.31 -7.32
CA SER A 220 13.65 5.00 -8.11
C SER A 220 14.18 5.51 -9.46
N ARG A 221 15.48 5.29 -9.74
CA ARG A 221 16.18 5.57 -11.00
C ARG A 221 16.28 4.36 -11.94
N GLU A 222 15.96 3.15 -11.48
CA GLU A 222 15.97 1.92 -12.30
C GLU A 222 14.55 1.39 -12.60
N VAL A 223 13.55 2.25 -12.64
CA VAL A 223 12.41 1.99 -13.51
C VAL A 223 12.98 2.13 -14.93
N PRO A 224 13.09 1.04 -15.72
CA PRO A 224 13.49 1.21 -17.12
C PRO A 224 12.55 2.26 -17.71
N PRO A 225 13.07 3.26 -18.45
CA PRO A 225 12.21 4.25 -19.06
C PRO A 225 11.09 3.49 -19.78
N ARG A 226 9.84 3.84 -19.52
CA ARG A 226 8.76 3.46 -20.42
C ARG A 226 9.24 3.96 -21.77
N GLY A 227 9.53 3.01 -22.68
CA GLY A 227 9.89 3.37 -24.02
C GLY A 227 8.87 4.37 -24.50
N GLU A 228 9.34 5.45 -25.11
CA GLU A 228 8.53 6.42 -25.86
C GLU A 228 7.95 5.68 -27.09
N GLU A 229 7.03 4.76 -26.85
CA GLU A 229 6.19 4.15 -27.87
C GLU A 229 4.76 4.22 -27.37
N GLY A 230 3.99 4.92 -28.19
CA GLY A 230 2.63 5.39 -28.10
C GLY A 230 1.64 4.60 -27.25
N ASP A 231 0.68 5.36 -26.74
CA ASP A 231 -0.61 4.91 -26.25
C ASP A 231 -1.26 3.93 -27.25
N GLU A 232 -0.94 2.62 -27.07
CA GLU A 232 -1.80 1.58 -27.60
C GLU A 232 -2.58 0.97 -26.43
N PRO A 233 -3.89 0.83 -26.52
CA PRO A 233 -4.69 0.14 -25.53
C PRO A 233 -4.21 -1.30 -25.44
N CYS A 234 -3.97 -1.80 -24.21
CA CYS A 234 -3.53 -3.15 -23.93
C CYS A 234 -4.57 -4.17 -24.44
N ASP A 235 -4.50 -4.49 -25.73
CA ASP A 235 -5.10 -5.66 -26.33
C ASP A 235 -4.38 -6.91 -25.80
N GLY A 236 -5.19 -7.84 -25.29
CA GLY A 236 -4.80 -9.00 -24.50
C GLY A 236 -4.04 -10.10 -25.25
N SER A 237 -2.94 -9.80 -25.96
CA SER A 237 -2.09 -10.83 -26.56
C SER A 237 -0.61 -10.43 -26.53
N VAL A 238 0.06 -10.62 -25.37
CA VAL A 238 1.52 -10.68 -25.32
C VAL A 238 1.95 -11.97 -24.64
N THR A 239 2.07 -12.99 -25.44
CA THR A 239 2.79 -14.22 -25.11
C THR A 239 4.30 -13.98 -25.23
N GLY A 240 5.05 -14.25 -24.14
CA GLY A 240 6.50 -14.41 -24.17
C GLY A 240 7.30 -13.14 -23.86
N GLY A 241 8.04 -13.13 -22.74
CA GLY A 241 9.16 -12.23 -22.50
C GLY A 241 9.01 -11.22 -21.34
N ARG A 242 7.99 -11.31 -20.49
CA ARG A 242 7.80 -10.39 -19.35
C ARG A 242 8.27 -10.91 -17.99
N ASP A 243 8.54 -12.20 -17.86
CA ASP A 243 8.95 -12.82 -16.60
C ASP A 243 10.33 -12.33 -16.13
N ASP A 244 11.25 -11.99 -17.04
CA ASP A 244 12.62 -11.54 -16.75
C ASP A 244 12.72 -10.19 -16.03
N ARG A 245 11.58 -9.52 -15.77
CA ARG A 245 11.54 -8.20 -15.12
C ARG A 245 11.31 -8.25 -13.62
N TYR A 246 10.75 -9.34 -13.12
CA TYR A 246 10.29 -9.42 -11.74
C TYR A 246 11.17 -10.36 -10.92
N PRO A 247 12.08 -9.84 -10.07
CA PRO A 247 13.00 -10.69 -9.30
C PRO A 247 12.29 -11.71 -8.40
N GLN A 248 11.05 -11.41 -7.97
CA GLN A 248 10.21 -12.31 -7.19
C GLN A 248 9.60 -13.46 -8.01
N VAL A 249 9.64 -13.39 -9.33
CA VAL A 249 9.21 -14.48 -10.24
C VAL A 249 10.37 -15.41 -10.55
N GLU A 250 11.59 -14.86 -10.69
CA GLU A 250 12.80 -15.59 -11.03
C GLU A 250 13.46 -16.27 -9.82
N GLY A 251 13.31 -15.67 -8.63
CA GLY A 251 13.99 -16.09 -7.41
C GLY A 251 13.06 -16.23 -6.22
N THR A 252 13.61 -16.84 -5.17
CA THR A 252 12.96 -16.91 -3.86
C THR A 252 13.49 -15.84 -2.93
N ALA A 253 12.64 -15.33 -2.02
CA ALA A 253 13.10 -14.43 -0.97
C ALA A 253 14.19 -15.13 -0.13
N PRO A 254 15.32 -14.48 0.16
CA PRO A 254 16.29 -15.03 1.09
C PRO A 254 15.62 -15.23 2.46
N PRO A 255 15.84 -16.38 3.15
CA PRO A 255 15.27 -16.58 4.48
C PRO A 255 15.61 -15.40 5.41
N ILE A 256 14.62 -14.87 6.14
CA ILE A 256 14.81 -13.70 7.02
C ILE A 256 15.92 -13.93 8.06
N GLY A 257 16.10 -15.20 8.49
CA GLY A 257 17.17 -15.61 9.39
C GLY A 257 18.57 -15.36 8.88
N SER A 258 18.77 -15.26 7.55
CA SER A 258 20.05 -14.89 6.93
C SER A 258 20.37 -13.39 7.03
N ARG A 259 19.37 -12.57 7.27
CA ARG A 259 19.50 -11.11 7.40
C ARG A 259 19.49 -10.64 8.84
N ARG A 260 18.75 -11.34 9.70
CA ARG A 260 18.61 -11.00 11.11
C ARG A 260 18.24 -12.22 11.95
N ARG A 261 18.88 -12.39 13.10
CA ARG A 261 18.46 -13.40 14.08
C ARG A 261 17.12 -13.00 14.72
N LEU A 262 16.09 -13.80 14.48
CA LEU A 262 14.75 -13.65 15.04
C LEU A 262 14.34 -14.93 15.78
N PRO A 263 13.32 -14.88 16.66
CA PRO A 263 12.67 -16.09 17.17
C PRO A 263 12.22 -17.00 16.02
N GLY A 264 12.49 -18.31 16.10
CA GLY A 264 12.28 -19.24 14.98
C GLY A 264 10.84 -19.24 14.45
N ARG A 265 9.82 -19.12 15.33
CA ARG A 265 8.42 -19.05 14.92
C ARG A 265 8.11 -17.77 14.13
N LEU A 266 8.67 -16.62 14.54
CA LEU A 266 8.49 -15.38 13.81
C LEU A 266 9.18 -15.43 12.44
N ALA A 267 10.41 -15.95 12.39
CA ALA A 267 11.12 -16.14 11.12
C ALA A 267 10.33 -17.05 10.17
N ALA A 268 9.85 -18.20 10.65
CA ALA A 268 9.04 -19.12 9.86
C ALA A 268 7.73 -18.51 9.37
N ALA A 269 7.07 -17.65 10.18
CA ALA A 269 5.86 -16.96 9.78
C ALA A 269 6.13 -15.96 8.62
N ILE A 270 7.21 -15.17 8.71
CA ILE A 270 7.61 -14.23 7.65
C ILE A 270 7.99 -14.99 6.37
N ASP A 271 8.86 -16.01 6.47
CA ASP A 271 9.32 -16.79 5.32
C ASP A 271 8.16 -17.55 4.67
N GLY A 272 7.18 -18.02 5.47
CA GLY A 272 5.97 -18.67 5.00
C GLY A 272 5.09 -17.76 4.12
N CYS A 273 5.02 -16.45 4.43
CA CYS A 273 4.29 -15.49 3.61
C CYS A 273 4.91 -15.31 2.21
N LEU A 274 6.22 -15.51 2.07
CA LEU A 274 7.01 -15.26 0.86
C LEU A 274 7.24 -16.53 0.02
N GLN A 275 6.36 -17.54 0.17
CA GLN A 275 6.37 -18.71 -0.72
C GLN A 275 5.86 -18.32 -2.11
N ALA A 276 6.59 -18.75 -3.16
CA ALA A 276 6.25 -18.43 -4.54
C ALA A 276 4.86 -18.96 -4.95
N ASP A 277 4.53 -20.19 -4.51
CA ASP A 277 3.20 -20.77 -4.69
C ASP A 277 2.20 -20.15 -3.70
N PRO A 278 1.13 -19.48 -4.17
CA PRO A 278 0.10 -18.92 -3.30
C PRO A 278 -0.55 -19.94 -2.35
N SER A 279 -0.68 -21.20 -2.79
CA SER A 279 -1.28 -22.28 -1.99
C SER A 279 -0.41 -22.76 -0.83
N SER A 280 0.89 -22.45 -0.88
CA SER A 280 1.87 -22.76 0.18
C SER A 280 1.97 -21.68 1.25
N ARG A 281 1.32 -20.54 1.06
CA ARG A 281 1.27 -19.45 2.04
C ARG A 281 0.22 -19.74 3.11
N PRO A 282 0.46 -19.30 4.37
CA PRO A 282 -0.56 -19.41 5.41
C PRO A 282 -1.79 -18.58 5.05
N SER A 283 -2.96 -18.97 5.50
CA SER A 283 -4.12 -18.10 5.55
C SER A 283 -3.87 -16.93 6.52
N VAL A 284 -4.64 -15.84 6.38
CA VAL A 284 -4.56 -14.71 7.32
C VAL A 284 -4.79 -15.15 8.77
N ALA A 285 -5.68 -16.12 9.00
CA ALA A 285 -5.98 -16.64 10.34
C ALA A 285 -4.81 -17.45 10.92
N GLU A 286 -4.17 -18.32 10.13
CA GLU A 286 -2.99 -19.10 10.53
C GLU A 286 -1.79 -18.17 10.80
N LEU A 287 -1.58 -17.19 9.95
CA LEU A 287 -0.54 -16.19 10.13
C LEU A 287 -0.76 -15.40 11.42
N THR A 288 -1.99 -14.93 11.68
CA THR A 288 -2.35 -14.22 12.92
C THR A 288 -2.00 -15.08 14.14
N ALA A 289 -2.40 -16.35 14.15
CA ALA A 289 -2.13 -17.27 15.25
C ALA A 289 -0.62 -17.52 15.46
N ALA A 290 0.14 -17.65 14.37
CA ALA A 290 1.59 -17.82 14.42
C ALA A 290 2.30 -16.59 14.99
N LEU A 291 1.90 -15.37 14.59
CA LEU A 291 2.47 -14.12 15.07
C LEU A 291 2.07 -13.85 16.53
N ASP A 292 0.79 -14.04 16.90
CA ASP A 292 0.30 -13.86 18.27
C ASP A 292 1.03 -14.79 19.26
N ALA A 293 1.35 -16.02 18.84
CA ALA A 293 2.12 -16.97 19.65
C ALA A 293 3.57 -16.54 19.93
N THR A 294 4.09 -15.54 19.20
CA THR A 294 5.44 -14.96 19.43
C THR A 294 5.43 -13.77 20.37
N LEU A 295 4.26 -13.20 20.67
CA LEU A 295 4.12 -12.08 21.59
C LEU A 295 4.35 -12.52 23.04
N PRO A 296 4.95 -11.69 23.90
CA PRO A 296 5.12 -12.00 25.32
C PRO A 296 3.77 -12.06 26.03
N GLY A 297 3.60 -13.05 26.92
CA GLY A 297 2.57 -13.31 27.94
C GLY A 297 1.27 -12.51 27.92
N PRO A 298 0.53 -12.24 29.00
CA PRO A 298 -0.87 -11.80 28.98
C PRO A 298 -1.19 -10.47 28.25
N GLY A 299 -0.33 -10.03 27.36
CA GLY A 299 -0.57 -9.00 26.34
C GLY A 299 -0.99 -9.56 24.98
N ARG A 300 -1.10 -10.88 24.84
CA ARG A 300 -1.64 -11.51 23.64
C ARG A 300 -3.07 -11.05 23.45
N ARG A 301 -3.38 -10.45 22.31
CA ARG A 301 -4.72 -9.94 21.98
C ARG A 301 -5.24 -8.85 22.91
N THR A 302 -4.40 -8.08 23.57
CA THR A 302 -4.92 -6.82 24.07
C THR A 302 -5.25 -5.98 22.83
N ALA A 303 -6.45 -6.29 22.29
CA ALA A 303 -7.22 -5.24 21.70
C ALA A 303 -7.07 -4.05 22.63
N CYS A 304 -6.72 -2.93 22.07
CA CYS A 304 -6.70 -1.65 22.74
C CYS A 304 -7.93 -1.52 23.65
N PRO A 305 -7.78 -1.08 24.92
CA PRO A 305 -8.93 -0.66 25.70
C PRO A 305 -9.69 0.44 24.99
#